data_b3aa2135da4516dc5c0d929c1bd2b62a
#
_entry.id   b3aa2135da4516dc5c0d929c1bd2b62a
#
_cell.length_a   1.000
_cell.length_b   1.000
_cell.length_c   1.000
_cell.angle_alpha   90.00
_cell.angle_beta   90.00
_cell.angle_gamma   90.00
#
_symmetry.space_group_name_H-M   'P 1'
#
loop_
_entity.id
_entity.type
_entity.pdbx_description
1 polymer ?
#
loop_
_entity_poly.entity_id
_entity_poly.type
_entity_poly.pdbx_seq_one_letter_code
_entity_poly.pdbx_strand_id
1 'polypeptide(L)'
;LPCMDDDDMRRGKPTNHKVFGEPVAVLAGDALLTLAFEIISSTKPNKKYNNGDMVKELALISGSKHLVGGQVLDLEGENEEINPRTLQFIHSSKTAALLTSSLKLGAMSVGASQKKLSSLEEFGQSTGLAFQVIDDILDVTQSSETLGKSAGKDEAVNKATYPSIHGLEKSKRIAENLHSKY
;
A
#
# COMPACT_ATOMS: atom_id res chain seq x y z
N LEU A 1 -7.55 7.02 -10.76
CA LEU A 1 -7.20 7.79 -11.96
C LEU A 1 -7.44 6.95 -13.21
N PRO A 2 -7.87 7.55 -14.36
CA PRO A 2 -8.11 6.80 -15.61
C PRO A 2 -6.89 6.02 -16.11
N CYS A 3 -5.68 6.53 -15.89
CA CYS A 3 -4.44 5.86 -16.28
C CYS A 3 -3.99 4.76 -15.28
N MET A 4 -4.77 4.47 -14.26
CA MET A 4 -4.54 3.45 -13.23
C MET A 4 -5.75 2.53 -13.16
N ASP A 5 -6.38 2.41 -12.03
CA ASP A 5 -7.55 1.56 -11.76
C ASP A 5 -8.91 2.15 -12.14
N ASP A 6 -8.95 3.39 -12.66
CA ASP A 6 -10.14 4.14 -13.13
C ASP A 6 -11.38 3.94 -12.24
N ASP A 7 -11.21 4.08 -10.93
CA ASP A 7 -12.29 3.90 -9.97
C ASP A 7 -13.08 5.19 -9.76
N ASP A 8 -14.38 5.14 -9.94
CA ASP A 8 -15.27 6.30 -9.80
C ASP A 8 -15.59 6.62 -8.34
N MET A 9 -15.57 5.60 -7.48
CA MET A 9 -15.96 5.69 -6.08
C MET A 9 -14.87 5.15 -5.16
N ARG A 10 -14.68 5.79 -4.00
CA ARG A 10 -13.84 5.29 -2.93
C ARG A 10 -14.41 5.64 -1.58
N ARG A 11 -14.58 4.65 -0.70
CA ARG A 11 -15.16 4.83 0.65
C ARG A 11 -16.54 5.52 0.60
N GLY A 12 -17.35 5.13 -0.39
CA GLY A 12 -18.69 5.68 -0.58
C GLY A 12 -18.76 7.12 -1.13
N LYS A 13 -17.63 7.67 -1.60
CA LYS A 13 -17.55 9.02 -2.17
C LYS A 13 -16.94 8.99 -3.56
N PRO A 14 -17.31 9.92 -4.46
CA PRO A 14 -16.64 10.08 -5.74
C PRO A 14 -15.13 10.30 -5.55
N THR A 15 -14.32 9.71 -6.42
CA THR A 15 -12.87 9.87 -6.43
C THR A 15 -12.44 11.28 -6.81
N ASN A 16 -11.21 11.65 -6.48
CA ASN A 16 -10.69 13.00 -6.69
C ASN A 16 -10.79 13.44 -8.16
N HIS A 17 -10.43 12.55 -9.11
CA HIS A 17 -10.49 12.89 -10.54
C HIS A 17 -11.92 13.07 -11.06
N LYS A 18 -12.93 12.44 -10.44
CA LYS A 18 -14.34 12.63 -10.80
C LYS A 18 -14.89 13.98 -10.33
N VAL A 19 -14.35 14.48 -9.20
CA VAL A 19 -14.82 15.75 -8.61
C VAL A 19 -14.06 16.95 -9.21
N PHE A 20 -12.72 16.85 -9.34
CA PHE A 20 -11.85 17.97 -9.67
C PHE A 20 -11.14 17.84 -11.02
N GLY A 21 -11.37 16.75 -11.74
CA GLY A 21 -10.68 16.43 -12.98
C GLY A 21 -9.32 15.75 -12.78
N GLU A 22 -8.87 15.02 -13.80
CA GLU A 22 -7.64 14.22 -13.78
C GLU A 22 -6.37 15.05 -13.52
N PRO A 23 -6.16 16.22 -14.18
CA PRO A 23 -4.96 17.02 -13.93
C PRO A 23 -4.82 17.46 -12.47
N VAL A 24 -5.92 17.87 -11.83
CA VAL A 24 -5.91 18.27 -10.41
C VAL A 24 -5.64 17.08 -9.51
N ALA A 25 -6.17 15.90 -9.83
CA ALA A 25 -5.94 14.69 -9.05
C ALA A 25 -4.48 14.22 -9.10
N VAL A 26 -3.83 14.31 -10.27
CA VAL A 26 -2.38 14.03 -10.42
C VAL A 26 -1.56 15.01 -9.60
N LEU A 27 -1.79 16.31 -9.78
CA LEU A 27 -1.06 17.36 -9.07
C LEU A 27 -1.27 17.31 -7.54
N ALA A 28 -2.44 16.87 -7.08
CA ALA A 28 -2.69 16.65 -5.66
C ALA A 28 -1.80 15.52 -5.10
N GLY A 29 -1.59 14.45 -5.85
CA GLY A 29 -0.66 13.38 -5.48
C GLY A 29 0.78 13.87 -5.39
N ASP A 30 1.24 14.62 -6.39
CA ASP A 30 2.58 15.22 -6.43
C ASP A 30 2.80 16.17 -5.24
N ALA A 31 1.81 17.03 -4.96
CA ALA A 31 1.86 17.94 -3.83
C ALA A 31 1.91 17.22 -2.49
N LEU A 32 1.13 16.15 -2.30
CA LEU A 32 1.13 15.36 -1.06
C LEU A 32 2.47 14.66 -0.83
N LEU A 33 3.09 14.11 -1.87
CA LEU A 33 4.41 13.49 -1.75
C LEU A 33 5.47 14.55 -1.39
N THR A 34 5.45 15.69 -2.06
CA THR A 34 6.38 16.80 -1.76
C THR A 34 6.18 17.35 -0.35
N LEU A 35 4.92 17.49 0.10
CA LEU A 35 4.59 17.90 1.47
C LEU A 35 5.11 16.91 2.51
N ALA A 36 5.08 15.61 2.24
CA ALA A 36 5.63 14.62 3.15
C ALA A 36 7.16 14.82 3.37
N PHE A 37 7.91 15.14 2.31
CA PHE A 37 9.33 15.49 2.42
C PHE A 37 9.55 16.81 3.17
N GLU A 38 8.73 17.83 2.93
CA GLU A 38 8.78 19.11 3.64
C GLU A 38 8.59 18.90 5.16
N ILE A 39 7.56 18.14 5.57
CA ILE A 39 7.29 17.84 6.97
C ILE A 39 8.47 17.10 7.62
N ILE A 40 8.99 16.06 6.95
CA ILE A 40 10.12 15.29 7.47
C ILE A 40 11.38 16.15 7.58
N SER A 41 11.67 16.96 6.57
CA SER A 41 12.85 17.85 6.58
C SER A 41 12.78 18.92 7.68
N SER A 42 11.58 19.29 8.10
CA SER A 42 11.31 20.26 9.17
C SER A 42 11.20 19.62 10.56
N THR A 43 11.20 18.27 10.66
CA THR A 43 11.11 17.57 11.93
C THR A 43 12.36 17.84 12.77
N LYS A 44 12.17 18.10 14.07
CA LYS A 44 13.30 18.34 14.97
C LYS A 44 14.15 17.07 15.10
N PRO A 45 15.44 17.12 14.74
CA PRO A 45 16.31 15.95 14.86
C PRO A 45 16.52 15.55 16.32
N ASN A 46 16.80 14.27 16.56
CA ASN A 46 17.14 13.75 17.86
C ASN A 46 18.52 13.11 17.86
N LYS A 47 18.98 12.59 19.02
CA LYS A 47 20.33 12.01 19.14
C LYS A 47 20.59 10.77 18.29
N LYS A 48 19.54 10.10 17.80
CA LYS A 48 19.67 8.84 17.06
C LYS A 48 19.41 9.00 15.57
N TYR A 49 18.52 9.91 15.20
CA TYR A 49 18.11 10.10 13.81
C TYR A 49 18.10 11.59 13.46
N ASN A 50 18.70 11.91 12.34
CA ASN A 50 18.61 13.24 11.74
C ASN A 50 17.54 13.25 10.62
N ASN A 51 17.28 14.42 10.08
CA ASN A 51 16.30 14.58 9.00
C ASN A 51 16.69 13.79 7.74
N GLY A 52 18.00 13.69 7.45
CA GLY A 52 18.52 12.92 6.32
C GLY A 52 18.20 11.42 6.44
N ASP A 53 18.25 10.86 7.64
CA ASP A 53 17.89 9.45 7.87
C ASP A 53 16.40 9.21 7.57
N MET A 54 15.52 10.11 8.00
CA MET A 54 14.09 10.01 7.78
C MET A 54 13.71 10.30 6.32
N VAL A 55 14.34 11.28 5.68
CA VAL A 55 14.18 11.56 4.24
C VAL A 55 14.61 10.36 3.40
N LYS A 56 15.73 9.71 3.75
CA LYS A 56 16.21 8.50 3.08
C LYS A 56 15.20 7.35 3.19
N GLU A 57 14.63 7.13 4.37
CA GLU A 57 13.59 6.12 4.59
C GLU A 57 12.38 6.36 3.66
N LEU A 58 11.81 7.58 3.67
CA LEU A 58 10.68 7.91 2.81
C LEU A 58 11.02 7.78 1.33
N ALA A 59 12.17 8.30 0.89
CA ALA A 59 12.60 8.25 -0.51
C ALA A 59 12.79 6.81 -1.02
N LEU A 60 13.40 5.94 -0.20
CA LEU A 60 13.58 4.54 -0.55
C LEU A 60 12.23 3.85 -0.77
N ILE A 61 11.30 4.03 0.16
CA ILE A 61 10.02 3.35 0.13
C ILE A 61 9.07 3.90 -0.93
N SER A 62 9.09 5.21 -1.17
CA SER A 62 8.25 5.84 -2.22
C SER A 62 8.79 5.60 -3.63
N GLY A 63 10.04 5.19 -3.76
CA GLY A 63 10.75 5.08 -5.03
C GLY A 63 10.49 3.77 -5.80
N SER A 64 11.27 3.60 -6.87
CA SER A 64 11.18 2.48 -7.84
C SER A 64 11.43 1.10 -7.24
N LYS A 65 12.10 1.01 -6.09
CA LYS A 65 12.36 -0.28 -5.43
C LYS A 65 11.18 -0.81 -4.63
N HIS A 66 10.21 0.04 -4.27
CA HIS A 66 9.05 -0.31 -3.47
C HIS A 66 7.75 0.23 -4.08
N LEU A 67 7.20 1.33 -3.58
CA LEU A 67 5.86 1.80 -3.95
C LEU A 67 5.66 1.94 -5.47
N VAL A 68 6.51 2.72 -6.12
CA VAL A 68 6.43 2.93 -7.58
C VAL A 68 6.70 1.63 -8.34
N GLY A 69 7.74 0.88 -7.98
CA GLY A 69 8.05 -0.40 -8.62
C GLY A 69 6.96 -1.45 -8.40
N GLY A 70 6.38 -1.50 -7.20
CA GLY A 70 5.22 -2.35 -6.90
C GLY A 70 3.99 -1.98 -7.72
N GLN A 71 3.74 -0.69 -7.93
CA GLN A 71 2.64 -0.22 -8.79
C GLN A 71 2.87 -0.56 -10.27
N VAL A 72 4.10 -0.43 -10.77
CA VAL A 72 4.45 -0.82 -12.15
C VAL A 72 4.19 -2.31 -12.35
N LEU A 73 4.70 -3.15 -11.45
CA LEU A 73 4.50 -4.61 -11.54
C LEU A 73 3.03 -5.03 -11.39
N ASP A 74 2.25 -4.27 -10.63
CA ASP A 74 0.81 -4.50 -10.49
C ASP A 74 0.08 -4.24 -11.82
N LEU A 75 0.43 -3.17 -12.54
CA LEU A 75 -0.11 -2.85 -13.86
C LEU A 75 0.38 -3.84 -14.94
N GLU A 76 1.67 -4.18 -14.94
CA GLU A 76 2.23 -5.17 -15.87
C GLU A 76 1.67 -6.59 -15.66
N GLY A 77 1.21 -6.88 -14.43
CA GLY A 77 0.59 -8.15 -14.07
C GLY A 77 -0.89 -8.29 -14.49
N GLU A 78 -1.52 -7.24 -15.01
CA GLU A 78 -2.88 -7.32 -15.56
C GLU A 78 -2.89 -8.19 -16.83
N ASN A 79 -3.81 -9.15 -16.91
CA ASN A 79 -3.92 -10.16 -17.97
C ASN A 79 -2.71 -11.11 -18.12
N GLU A 80 -1.83 -11.17 -17.11
CA GLU A 80 -0.67 -12.05 -17.10
C GLU A 80 -0.77 -13.11 -15.97
N GLU A 81 -0.20 -14.28 -16.21
CA GLU A 81 -0.05 -15.29 -15.16
C GLU A 81 1.16 -14.94 -14.27
N ILE A 82 0.90 -14.44 -13.08
CA ILE A 82 1.95 -14.19 -12.10
C ILE A 82 2.00 -15.28 -11.03
N ASN A 83 3.21 -15.60 -10.56
CA ASN A 83 3.39 -16.59 -9.51
C ASN A 83 3.13 -16.01 -8.11
N PRO A 84 2.90 -16.86 -7.07
CA PRO A 84 2.60 -16.38 -5.73
C PRO A 84 3.67 -15.47 -5.10
N ARG A 85 4.95 -15.66 -5.47
CA ARG A 85 6.04 -14.82 -4.93
C ARG A 85 6.00 -13.41 -5.54
N THR A 86 5.70 -13.32 -6.81
CA THR A 86 5.52 -12.03 -7.50
C THR A 86 4.34 -11.28 -6.91
N LEU A 87 3.19 -11.94 -6.71
CA LEU A 87 2.02 -11.33 -6.07
C LEU A 87 2.35 -10.82 -4.67
N GLN A 88 3.02 -11.63 -3.84
CA GLN A 88 3.44 -11.22 -2.51
C GLN A 88 4.40 -10.02 -2.56
N PHE A 89 5.32 -9.98 -3.52
CA PHE A 89 6.23 -8.85 -3.70
C PHE A 89 5.48 -7.57 -4.09
N ILE A 90 4.50 -7.65 -5.00
CA ILE A 90 3.64 -6.52 -5.38
C ILE A 90 2.94 -5.97 -4.13
N HIS A 91 2.25 -6.79 -3.37
CA HIS A 91 1.52 -6.39 -2.17
C HIS A 91 2.43 -5.79 -1.10
N SER A 92 3.60 -6.41 -0.89
CA SER A 92 4.59 -5.91 0.06
C SER A 92 5.16 -4.55 -0.36
N SER A 93 5.42 -4.36 -1.65
CA SER A 93 6.04 -3.15 -2.18
C SER A 93 5.04 -2.01 -2.39
N LYS A 94 3.89 -2.30 -3.01
CA LYS A 94 2.87 -1.31 -3.33
C LYS A 94 2.16 -0.79 -2.07
N THR A 95 1.90 -1.64 -1.09
CA THR A 95 1.05 -1.31 0.07
C THR A 95 1.78 -1.41 1.40
N ALA A 96 2.34 -2.58 1.75
CA ALA A 96 2.91 -2.79 3.06
C ALA A 96 4.14 -1.89 3.34
N ALA A 97 4.93 -1.59 2.33
CA ALA A 97 6.14 -0.79 2.47
C ALA A 97 5.86 0.63 3.02
N LEU A 98 4.87 1.34 2.46
CA LEU A 98 4.54 2.70 2.91
C LEU A 98 3.89 2.71 4.30
N LEU A 99 3.03 1.73 4.62
CA LEU A 99 2.47 1.56 5.96
C LEU A 99 3.59 1.33 6.99
N THR A 100 4.50 0.43 6.67
CA THR A 100 5.68 0.12 7.52
C THR A 100 6.56 1.35 7.73
N SER A 101 6.87 2.08 6.66
CA SER A 101 7.68 3.29 6.73
C SER A 101 7.02 4.38 7.57
N SER A 102 5.70 4.52 7.49
CA SER A 102 4.96 5.48 8.32
C SER A 102 5.13 5.19 9.81
N LEU A 103 5.07 3.93 10.22
CA LEU A 103 5.34 3.50 11.61
C LEU A 103 6.79 3.77 12.01
N LYS A 104 7.75 3.42 11.14
CA LYS A 104 9.17 3.64 11.39
C LYS A 104 9.50 5.12 11.51
N LEU A 105 9.00 5.97 10.61
CA LEU A 105 9.22 7.42 10.64
C LEU A 105 8.68 8.05 11.93
N GLY A 106 7.47 7.65 12.36
CA GLY A 106 6.93 8.05 13.64
C GLY A 106 7.82 7.65 14.83
N ALA A 107 8.33 6.42 14.84
CA ALA A 107 9.24 5.95 15.87
C ALA A 107 10.63 6.62 15.81
N MET A 108 11.15 6.89 14.61
CA MET A 108 12.40 7.62 14.43
C MET A 108 12.31 9.05 14.94
N SER A 109 11.18 9.74 14.74
CA SER A 109 10.97 11.11 15.19
C SER A 109 11.10 11.27 16.73
N VAL A 110 10.80 10.22 17.47
CA VAL A 110 10.94 10.18 18.95
C VAL A 110 12.20 9.43 19.45
N GLY A 111 13.11 9.09 18.55
CA GLY A 111 14.38 8.46 18.89
C GLY A 111 14.26 7.00 19.38
N ALA A 112 13.34 6.22 18.84
CA ALA A 112 13.18 4.81 19.18
C ALA A 112 14.48 4.00 18.99
N SER A 113 14.62 2.88 19.70
CA SER A 113 15.78 1.99 19.52
C SER A 113 15.64 1.18 18.22
N GLN A 114 16.78 0.70 17.68
CA GLN A 114 16.79 -0.16 16.52
C GLN A 114 15.91 -1.42 16.74
N LYS A 115 15.93 -1.99 17.91
CA LYS A 115 15.06 -3.13 18.27
C LYS A 115 13.58 -2.79 18.09
N LYS A 116 13.15 -1.58 18.53
CA LYS A 116 11.76 -1.14 18.35
C LYS A 116 11.43 -0.90 16.87
N LEU A 117 12.38 -0.34 16.09
CA LEU A 117 12.18 -0.18 14.66
C LEU A 117 12.03 -1.52 13.94
N SER A 118 12.86 -2.53 14.28
CA SER A 118 12.71 -3.88 13.71
C SER A 118 11.37 -4.51 14.04
N SER A 119 10.90 -4.39 15.30
CA SER A 119 9.57 -4.89 15.68
C SER A 119 8.43 -4.18 14.94
N LEU A 120 8.54 -2.86 14.74
CA LEU A 120 7.56 -2.10 13.97
C LEU A 120 7.62 -2.44 12.47
N GLU A 121 8.78 -2.75 11.94
CA GLU A 121 8.96 -3.20 10.56
C GLU A 121 8.25 -4.55 10.34
N GLU A 122 8.48 -5.52 11.21
CA GLU A 122 7.81 -6.82 11.15
C GLU A 122 6.28 -6.67 11.28
N PHE A 123 5.81 -5.88 12.23
CA PHE A 123 4.39 -5.56 12.43
C PHE A 123 3.79 -4.89 11.19
N GLY A 124 4.44 -3.84 10.67
CA GLY A 124 3.98 -3.09 9.52
C GLY A 124 3.88 -3.95 8.26
N GLN A 125 4.89 -4.79 8.01
CA GLN A 125 4.89 -5.73 6.89
C GLN A 125 3.76 -6.75 7.00
N SER A 126 3.57 -7.37 8.17
CA SER A 126 2.49 -8.34 8.37
C SER A 126 1.12 -7.69 8.25
N THR A 127 0.91 -6.52 8.85
CA THR A 127 -0.37 -5.79 8.80
C THR A 127 -0.68 -5.30 7.38
N GLY A 128 0.32 -4.76 6.68
CA GLY A 128 0.15 -4.28 5.32
C GLY A 128 -0.15 -5.41 4.32
N LEU A 129 0.49 -6.57 4.49
CA LEU A 129 0.18 -7.75 3.68
C LEU A 129 -1.20 -8.32 4.02
N ALA A 130 -1.56 -8.41 5.31
CA ALA A 130 -2.90 -8.85 5.73
C ALA A 130 -3.99 -7.93 5.15
N PHE A 131 -3.76 -6.62 5.18
CA PHE A 131 -4.68 -5.63 4.60
C PHE A 131 -4.94 -5.92 3.12
N GLN A 132 -3.90 -6.19 2.34
CA GLN A 132 -4.05 -6.47 0.92
C GLN A 132 -4.74 -7.82 0.65
N VAL A 133 -4.37 -8.86 1.40
CA VAL A 133 -5.05 -10.18 1.29
C VAL A 133 -6.54 -10.06 1.63
N ILE A 134 -6.88 -9.24 2.63
CA ILE A 134 -8.27 -8.98 3.00
C ILE A 134 -8.97 -8.17 1.90
N ASP A 135 -8.32 -7.17 1.31
CA ASP A 135 -8.87 -6.39 0.20
C ASP A 135 -9.22 -7.29 -0.99
N ASP A 136 -8.30 -8.19 -1.38
CA ASP A 136 -8.52 -9.20 -2.44
C ASP A 136 -9.71 -10.14 -2.09
N ILE A 137 -9.85 -10.56 -0.83
CA ILE A 137 -10.96 -11.41 -0.38
C ILE A 137 -12.29 -10.64 -0.47
N LEU A 138 -12.30 -9.38 -0.04
CA LEU A 138 -13.48 -8.54 -0.04
C LEU A 138 -13.96 -8.23 -1.46
N ASP A 139 -13.05 -8.04 -2.41
CA ASP A 139 -13.39 -7.79 -3.81
C ASP A 139 -14.22 -8.93 -4.43
N VAL A 140 -13.95 -10.19 -4.07
CA VAL A 140 -14.67 -11.37 -4.57
C VAL A 140 -15.86 -11.79 -3.69
N THR A 141 -16.01 -11.25 -2.47
CA THR A 141 -17.06 -11.70 -1.53
C THR A 141 -18.11 -10.66 -1.20
N GLN A 142 -17.87 -9.40 -1.47
CA GLN A 142 -18.74 -8.28 -1.10
C GLN A 142 -19.31 -7.57 -2.32
N SER A 143 -20.45 -6.89 -2.12
CA SER A 143 -21.03 -6.02 -3.15
C SER A 143 -20.36 -4.65 -3.17
N SER A 144 -20.43 -3.96 -4.31
CA SER A 144 -19.92 -2.59 -4.47
C SER A 144 -20.51 -1.61 -3.44
N GLU A 145 -21.78 -1.78 -3.07
CA GLU A 145 -22.45 -0.97 -2.07
C GLU A 145 -21.78 -1.11 -0.70
N THR A 146 -21.48 -2.35 -0.29
CA THR A 146 -20.81 -2.64 1.00
C THR A 146 -19.37 -2.15 1.01
N LEU A 147 -18.64 -2.29 -0.11
CA LEU A 147 -17.26 -1.86 -0.22
C LEU A 147 -17.10 -0.34 -0.33
N GLY A 148 -18.11 0.36 -0.81
CA GLY A 148 -18.01 1.78 -1.15
C GLY A 148 -17.04 2.07 -2.29
N LYS A 149 -16.74 1.05 -3.11
CA LYS A 149 -15.96 1.06 -4.36
C LYS A 149 -16.51 -0.01 -5.29
N SER A 150 -16.10 -0.02 -6.58
CA SER A 150 -16.50 -1.09 -7.50
C SER A 150 -15.93 -2.44 -7.05
N ALA A 151 -16.80 -3.47 -6.93
CA ALA A 151 -16.42 -4.85 -6.65
C ALA A 151 -16.17 -5.63 -7.95
N GLY A 152 -15.38 -6.72 -7.88
CA GLY A 152 -15.10 -7.60 -9.02
C GLY A 152 -14.23 -6.96 -10.11
N LYS A 153 -13.56 -5.86 -9.81
CA LYS A 153 -12.66 -5.20 -10.78
C LYS A 153 -11.43 -6.04 -11.10
N ASP A 154 -10.88 -6.70 -10.09
CA ASP A 154 -9.70 -7.54 -10.25
C ASP A 154 -9.98 -8.71 -11.21
N GLU A 155 -11.17 -9.31 -11.13
CA GLU A 155 -11.60 -10.35 -12.05
C GLU A 155 -11.84 -9.80 -13.47
N ALA A 156 -12.40 -8.60 -13.59
CA ALA A 156 -12.68 -7.97 -14.89
C ALA A 156 -11.43 -7.69 -15.73
N VAL A 157 -10.27 -7.45 -15.07
CA VAL A 157 -8.97 -7.23 -15.72
C VAL A 157 -8.04 -8.46 -15.59
N ASN A 158 -8.59 -9.63 -15.24
CA ASN A 158 -7.84 -10.87 -15.01
C ASN A 158 -6.61 -10.67 -14.08
N LYS A 159 -6.75 -9.83 -13.07
CA LYS A 159 -5.68 -9.55 -12.11
C LYS A 159 -5.46 -10.75 -11.19
N ALA A 160 -4.20 -11.09 -10.98
CA ALA A 160 -3.86 -12.10 -10.00
C ALA A 160 -4.10 -11.57 -8.57
N THR A 161 -4.86 -12.35 -7.78
CA THR A 161 -5.19 -12.06 -6.38
C THR A 161 -4.89 -13.27 -5.51
N TYR A 162 -4.88 -13.09 -4.19
CA TYR A 162 -4.74 -14.24 -3.29
C TYR A 162 -5.85 -15.29 -3.48
N PRO A 163 -7.16 -14.93 -3.62
CA PRO A 163 -8.20 -15.89 -3.93
C PRO A 163 -8.02 -16.61 -5.27
N SER A 164 -7.55 -15.92 -6.33
CA SER A 164 -7.36 -16.56 -7.64
C SER A 164 -6.21 -17.58 -7.64
N ILE A 165 -5.11 -17.29 -6.91
CA ILE A 165 -3.93 -18.16 -6.83
C ILE A 165 -4.08 -19.29 -5.79
N HIS A 166 -4.63 -18.98 -4.62
CA HIS A 166 -4.64 -19.89 -3.48
C HIS A 166 -6.00 -20.48 -3.16
N GLY A 167 -7.07 -19.95 -3.75
CA GLY A 167 -8.45 -20.21 -3.36
C GLY A 167 -8.87 -19.42 -2.12
N LEU A 168 -10.18 -19.15 -2.01
CA LEU A 168 -10.75 -18.27 -0.99
C LEU A 168 -10.45 -18.72 0.44
N GLU A 169 -10.65 -20.00 0.75
CA GLU A 169 -10.47 -20.52 2.12
C GLU A 169 -9.02 -20.50 2.59
N LYS A 170 -8.07 -20.72 1.67
CA LYS A 170 -6.65 -20.62 2.01
C LYS A 170 -6.24 -19.15 2.19
N SER A 171 -6.80 -18.25 1.40
CA SER A 171 -6.56 -16.79 1.53
C SER A 171 -7.05 -16.27 2.88
N LYS A 172 -8.24 -16.68 3.34
CA LYS A 172 -8.75 -16.36 4.68
C LYS A 172 -7.78 -16.80 5.78
N ARG A 173 -7.31 -18.05 5.71
CA ARG A 173 -6.33 -18.57 6.69
C ARG A 173 -4.99 -17.81 6.65
N ILE A 174 -4.54 -17.39 5.48
CA ILE A 174 -3.33 -16.56 5.36
C ILE A 174 -3.55 -15.22 6.06
N ALA A 175 -4.68 -14.54 5.83
CA ALA A 175 -5.01 -13.29 6.48
C ALA A 175 -5.08 -13.42 8.02
N GLU A 176 -5.74 -14.46 8.53
CA GLU A 176 -5.82 -14.77 9.96
C GLU A 176 -4.44 -14.99 10.58
N ASN A 177 -3.58 -15.78 9.92
CA ASN A 177 -2.21 -16.04 10.39
C ASN A 177 -1.35 -14.76 10.43
N LEU A 178 -1.50 -13.88 9.45
CA LEU A 178 -0.80 -12.60 9.42
C LEU A 178 -1.27 -11.67 10.55
N HIS A 179 -2.58 -11.69 10.84
CA HIS A 179 -3.18 -10.89 11.91
C HIS A 179 -2.81 -11.41 13.32
N SER A 180 -2.83 -12.72 13.51
CA SER A 180 -2.58 -13.35 14.83
C SER A 180 -1.11 -13.36 15.25
N LYS A 181 -0.20 -12.91 14.40
CA LYS A 181 1.23 -12.90 14.67
C LYS A 181 1.63 -11.83 15.70
N TYR A 182 0.78 -10.83 15.92
CA TYR A 182 0.98 -9.67 16.78
C TYR A 182 -0.28 -9.32 17.60
#